data_e46aa5fa4f2ea7bd3cc253e775939592
#
_entry.id   e46aa5fa4f2ea7bd3cc253e775939592
#
_cell.length_a   1.000
_cell.length_b   1.000
_cell.length_c   1.000
_cell.angle_alpha   90.00
_cell.angle_beta   90.00
_cell.angle_gamma   90.00
#
_symmetry.space_group_name_H-M   'P 1'
#
loop_
_entity.id
_entity.type
_entity.pdbx_description
1 polymer ?
#
loop_
_entity_poly.entity_id
_entity_poly.type
_entity_poly.pdbx_seq_one_letter_code
_entity_poly.pdbx_strand_id
1 'polypeptide(L)'
;MRRLRAKAASDNTRAALTSDWSKFARWCDAVGHVPLPAAPELVGWYLTEKAGELRPDGRWAYAPSTLARWVATINKVHALAGLPKPGHHEAVRDVVRGVRRTRATPPARRTPLLTDDIRAIVGAMRAAAITGEWPDRVAERRDSALLLLGLAGAMRRSELSALTTSDVVAHRSDGLYVTIRRSKADRDAHGRTVTLPYGRDPRTCPVCAYRRWREVLDAWDADGGAAVRALLTDERATGDEHCCRGVAPGEGSAERPLFRTIHRTGAVGSGALSGQSVHSMIQRRARQAGFAAEVVAMLGGHSLRAGFVTQAVRNGATTQTIMTQTGHSDERMVALYSRQHAGLVGNAVTALGL
;
A
#
# COMPACT_ATOMS: atom_id res chain seq x y z
N MET A 1 31.70 -7.57 5.29
CA MET A 1 30.60 -8.51 5.61
C MET A 1 29.48 -7.88 6.46
N ARG A 2 29.72 -7.26 7.64
CA ARG A 2 28.65 -6.69 8.51
C ARG A 2 27.71 -5.70 7.79
N ARG A 3 28.22 -4.77 6.98
CA ARG A 3 27.43 -3.78 6.22
C ARG A 3 26.48 -4.40 5.19
N LEU A 4 26.87 -5.47 4.51
CA LEU A 4 26.02 -6.16 3.51
C LEU A 4 24.94 -7.02 4.20
N ARG A 5 25.28 -7.69 5.32
CA ARG A 5 24.28 -8.40 6.14
C ARG A 5 23.23 -7.45 6.74
N ALA A 6 23.60 -6.24 7.11
CA ALA A 6 22.67 -5.22 7.58
C ALA A 6 21.70 -4.73 6.47
N LYS A 7 22.12 -4.76 5.19
CA LYS A 7 21.28 -4.40 4.03
C LYS A 7 20.35 -5.54 3.55
N ALA A 8 20.50 -6.76 4.07
CA ALA A 8 19.68 -7.90 3.69
C ALA A 8 18.20 -7.80 4.16
N ALA A 9 17.88 -6.90 5.07
CA ALA A 9 16.52 -6.61 5.50
C ALA A 9 16.16 -5.15 5.23
N SER A 10 14.89 -4.89 4.83
CA SER A 10 14.41 -3.52 4.64
C SER A 10 14.40 -2.75 5.97
N ASP A 11 14.48 -1.42 5.90
CA ASP A 11 14.44 -0.55 7.09
C ASP A 11 13.20 -0.78 7.94
N ASN A 12 12.03 -0.95 7.30
CA ASN A 12 10.80 -1.29 8.00
C ASN A 12 10.86 -2.65 8.70
N THR A 13 11.52 -3.64 8.11
CA THR A 13 11.72 -4.95 8.74
C THR A 13 12.65 -4.83 9.94
N ARG A 14 13.72 -4.04 9.83
CA ARG A 14 14.64 -3.79 10.95
C ARG A 14 13.94 -3.06 12.09
N ALA A 15 13.22 -1.98 11.78
CA ALA A 15 12.46 -1.22 12.78
C ALA A 15 11.43 -2.10 13.50
N ALA A 16 10.72 -2.97 12.77
CA ALA A 16 9.78 -3.92 13.37
C ALA A 16 10.49 -4.94 14.26
N LEU A 17 11.61 -5.51 13.82
CA LEU A 17 12.42 -6.44 14.62
C LEU A 17 12.92 -5.76 15.91
N THR A 18 13.46 -4.55 15.83
CA THR A 18 13.94 -3.80 17.00
C THR A 18 12.80 -3.50 17.96
N SER A 19 11.66 -3.02 17.46
CA SER A 19 10.49 -2.71 18.29
C SER A 19 9.93 -3.96 18.98
N ASP A 20 9.78 -5.07 18.24
CA ASP A 20 9.24 -6.31 18.80
C ASP A 20 10.20 -6.93 19.84
N TRP A 21 11.49 -6.92 19.54
CA TRP A 21 12.52 -7.39 20.47
C TRP A 21 12.56 -6.55 21.75
N SER A 22 12.55 -5.22 21.63
CA SER A 22 12.57 -4.32 22.80
C SER A 22 11.35 -4.50 23.70
N LYS A 23 10.19 -4.88 23.16
CA LYS A 23 9.00 -5.22 23.97
C LYS A 23 9.23 -6.49 24.79
N PHE A 24 9.76 -7.53 24.16
CA PHE A 24 10.06 -8.80 24.85
C PHE A 24 11.16 -8.60 25.89
N ALA A 25 12.25 -7.92 25.55
CA ALA A 25 13.36 -7.69 26.47
C ALA A 25 12.93 -6.90 27.71
N ARG A 26 12.17 -5.81 27.54
CA ARG A 26 11.63 -5.04 28.67
C ARG A 26 10.67 -5.84 29.54
N TRP A 27 9.87 -6.72 28.95
CA TRP A 27 9.00 -7.59 29.70
C TRP A 27 9.81 -8.62 30.52
N CYS A 28 10.85 -9.24 29.92
CA CYS A 28 11.76 -10.14 30.66
C CYS A 28 12.41 -9.43 31.82
N ASP A 29 12.92 -8.22 31.62
CA ASP A 29 13.54 -7.41 32.68
C ASP A 29 12.55 -7.13 33.84
N ALA A 30 11.31 -6.78 33.48
CA ALA A 30 10.25 -6.53 34.50
C ALA A 30 9.87 -7.75 35.31
N VAL A 31 10.04 -8.97 34.78
CA VAL A 31 9.77 -10.23 35.49
C VAL A 31 11.04 -10.92 36.04
N GLY A 32 12.19 -10.23 35.97
CA GLY A 32 13.47 -10.70 36.52
C GLY A 32 14.14 -11.81 35.71
N HIS A 33 13.90 -11.89 34.41
CA HIS A 33 14.46 -12.90 33.52
C HIS A 33 15.35 -12.32 32.42
N VAL A 34 16.34 -13.10 31.95
CA VAL A 34 17.23 -12.74 30.85
C VAL A 34 16.53 -13.04 29.53
N PRO A 35 16.47 -12.08 28.59
CA PRO A 35 15.81 -12.27 27.31
C PRO A 35 16.61 -13.09 26.29
N LEU A 36 17.94 -13.29 26.52
CA LEU A 36 18.83 -14.00 25.60
C LEU A 36 19.96 -14.69 26.36
N PRO A 37 20.02 -16.05 26.39
CA PRO A 37 19.03 -16.96 25.80
C PRO A 37 17.73 -16.99 26.60
N ALA A 38 16.60 -17.07 25.89
CA ALA A 38 15.29 -17.27 26.51
C ALA A 38 14.89 -18.75 26.46
N ALA A 39 14.43 -19.28 27.58
CA ALA A 39 13.82 -20.62 27.62
C ALA A 39 12.46 -20.61 26.88
N PRO A 40 12.06 -21.73 26.25
CA PRO A 40 10.75 -21.83 25.60
C PRO A 40 9.57 -21.50 26.52
N GLU A 41 9.65 -21.89 27.78
CA GLU A 41 8.62 -21.64 28.79
C GLU A 41 8.44 -20.15 29.05
N LEU A 42 9.53 -19.39 29.10
CA LEU A 42 9.51 -17.94 29.28
C LEU A 42 8.83 -17.26 28.07
N VAL A 43 9.12 -17.74 26.86
CA VAL A 43 8.44 -17.22 25.66
C VAL A 43 6.97 -17.59 25.64
N GLY A 44 6.62 -18.81 26.07
CA GLY A 44 5.23 -19.26 26.23
C GLY A 44 4.47 -18.37 27.23
N TRP A 45 5.07 -18.07 28.38
CA TRP A 45 4.48 -17.19 29.39
C TRP A 45 4.24 -15.78 28.85
N TYR A 46 5.27 -15.16 28.24
CA TYR A 46 5.12 -13.85 27.57
C TYR A 46 3.94 -13.82 26.60
N LEU A 47 3.84 -14.82 25.73
CA LEU A 47 2.78 -14.89 24.74
C LEU A 47 1.39 -15.06 25.35
N THR A 48 1.28 -15.86 26.42
CA THR A 48 0.02 -16.10 27.13
C THR A 48 -0.47 -14.83 27.81
N GLU A 49 0.42 -14.11 28.51
CA GLU A 49 0.09 -12.83 29.13
C GLU A 49 -0.37 -11.81 28.10
N LYS A 50 0.43 -11.63 27.04
CA LYS A 50 0.09 -10.68 25.94
C LYS A 50 -1.15 -11.11 25.16
N ALA A 51 -1.45 -12.39 25.10
CA ALA A 51 -2.70 -12.86 24.54
C ALA A 51 -3.92 -12.48 25.42
N GLY A 52 -3.78 -12.44 26.73
CA GLY A 52 -4.85 -12.02 27.64
C GLY A 52 -5.13 -10.52 27.68
N GLU A 53 -4.24 -9.68 27.17
CA GLU A 53 -4.41 -8.22 27.24
C GLU A 53 -5.59 -7.72 26.39
N LEU A 54 -6.40 -6.87 27.00
CA LEU A 54 -7.51 -6.18 26.36
C LEU A 54 -7.20 -4.68 26.22
N ARG A 55 -7.78 -4.06 25.21
CA ARG A 55 -7.85 -2.60 25.05
C ARG A 55 -8.98 -2.03 25.91
N PRO A 56 -9.03 -0.72 26.14
CA PRO A 56 -10.12 -0.08 26.87
C PRO A 56 -11.51 -0.35 26.26
N ASP A 57 -11.59 -0.66 24.97
CA ASP A 57 -12.82 -0.99 24.26
C ASP A 57 -13.23 -2.48 24.38
N GLY A 58 -12.56 -3.25 25.24
CA GLY A 58 -12.81 -4.68 25.47
C GLY A 58 -12.29 -5.61 24.38
N ARG A 59 -11.67 -5.10 23.33
CA ARG A 59 -11.07 -5.92 22.27
C ARG A 59 -9.68 -6.39 22.65
N TRP A 60 -9.27 -7.52 22.08
CA TRP A 60 -7.91 -8.02 22.23
C TRP A 60 -6.88 -6.98 21.79
N ALA A 61 -5.88 -6.71 22.62
CA ALA A 61 -4.82 -5.75 22.33
C ALA A 61 -3.98 -6.17 21.12
N TYR A 62 -3.73 -7.47 20.97
CA TYR A 62 -2.86 -8.00 19.91
C TYR A 62 -3.54 -9.12 19.13
N ALA A 63 -3.49 -9.02 17.81
CA ALA A 63 -3.98 -10.07 16.92
C ALA A 63 -3.08 -11.33 16.97
N PRO A 64 -3.60 -12.53 16.67
CA PRO A 64 -2.80 -13.77 16.62
C PRO A 64 -1.60 -13.68 15.66
N SER A 65 -1.72 -12.93 14.55
CA SER A 65 -0.63 -12.67 13.61
C SER A 65 0.49 -11.82 14.23
N THR A 66 0.17 -10.91 15.14
CA THR A 66 1.14 -10.09 15.87
C THR A 66 1.96 -10.96 16.83
N LEU A 67 1.31 -11.84 17.59
CA LEU A 67 1.99 -12.78 18.49
C LEU A 67 2.91 -13.73 17.71
N ALA A 68 2.44 -14.28 16.59
CA ALA A 68 3.27 -15.13 15.72
C ALA A 68 4.49 -14.36 15.15
N ARG A 69 4.35 -13.08 14.84
CA ARG A 69 5.46 -12.23 14.40
C ARG A 69 6.48 -12.01 15.53
N TRP A 70 6.04 -11.85 16.76
CA TRP A 70 6.94 -11.74 17.92
C TRP A 70 7.76 -13.01 18.14
N VAL A 71 7.14 -14.20 18.03
CA VAL A 71 7.87 -15.47 18.03
C VAL A 71 8.94 -15.50 16.93
N ALA A 72 8.59 -15.07 15.71
CA ALA A 72 9.55 -15.01 14.61
C ALA A 72 10.70 -14.03 14.88
N THR A 73 10.43 -12.91 15.55
CA THR A 73 11.44 -11.95 15.98
C THR A 73 12.37 -12.55 17.04
N ILE A 74 11.83 -13.16 18.09
CA ILE A 74 12.60 -13.82 19.15
C ILE A 74 13.49 -14.91 18.54
N ASN A 75 12.95 -15.77 17.68
CA ASN A 75 13.71 -16.79 16.96
C ASN A 75 14.84 -16.19 16.10
N LYS A 76 14.58 -15.06 15.46
CA LYS A 76 15.59 -14.38 14.62
C LYS A 76 16.75 -13.85 15.45
N VAL A 77 16.47 -13.26 16.62
CA VAL A 77 17.52 -12.73 17.50
C VAL A 77 18.37 -13.88 18.06
N HIS A 78 17.75 -14.98 18.51
CA HIS A 78 18.47 -16.17 18.98
C HIS A 78 19.36 -16.76 17.87
N ALA A 79 18.82 -16.90 16.65
CA ALA A 79 19.59 -17.39 15.51
C ALA A 79 20.78 -16.50 15.16
N LEU A 80 20.65 -15.18 15.30
CA LEU A 80 21.76 -14.23 15.09
C LEU A 80 22.85 -14.36 16.16
N ALA A 81 22.48 -14.77 17.36
CA ALA A 81 23.40 -15.06 18.48
C ALA A 81 23.95 -16.50 18.46
N GLY A 82 23.61 -17.32 17.45
CA GLY A 82 24.03 -18.71 17.39
C GLY A 82 23.32 -19.65 18.37
N LEU A 83 22.18 -19.21 18.93
CA LEU A 83 21.43 -19.93 19.97
C LEU A 83 20.24 -20.70 19.38
N PRO A 84 19.75 -21.75 20.06
CA PRO A 84 18.51 -22.44 19.71
C PRO A 84 17.33 -21.48 19.63
N LYS A 85 16.38 -21.75 18.73
CA LYS A 85 15.19 -20.93 18.49
C LYS A 85 14.05 -21.39 19.40
N PRO A 86 13.72 -20.68 20.49
CA PRO A 86 12.73 -21.13 21.47
C PRO A 86 11.33 -21.30 20.89
N GLY A 87 10.97 -20.51 19.89
CA GLY A 87 9.66 -20.63 19.22
C GLY A 87 9.48 -21.89 18.37
N HIS A 88 10.49 -22.72 18.21
CA HIS A 88 10.36 -24.04 17.58
C HIS A 88 9.93 -25.13 18.58
N HIS A 89 9.98 -24.82 19.87
CA HIS A 89 9.50 -25.74 20.92
C HIS A 89 7.98 -25.91 20.86
N GLU A 90 7.50 -27.12 21.17
CA GLU A 90 6.08 -27.45 21.07
C GLU A 90 5.21 -26.56 21.96
N ALA A 91 5.63 -26.34 23.20
CA ALA A 91 4.92 -25.46 24.14
C ALA A 91 4.62 -24.07 23.55
N VAL A 92 5.58 -23.45 22.86
CA VAL A 92 5.37 -22.13 22.22
C VAL A 92 4.42 -22.22 21.03
N ARG A 93 4.55 -23.29 20.24
CA ARG A 93 3.66 -23.52 19.09
C ARG A 93 2.22 -23.73 19.54
N ASP A 94 2.03 -24.45 20.66
CA ASP A 94 0.70 -24.72 21.21
C ASP A 94 0.02 -23.49 21.74
N VAL A 95 0.73 -22.59 22.42
CA VAL A 95 0.19 -21.28 22.80
C VAL A 95 -0.29 -20.51 21.58
N VAL A 96 0.52 -20.40 20.52
CA VAL A 96 0.13 -19.69 19.30
C VAL A 96 -1.07 -20.37 18.61
N ARG A 97 -1.11 -21.71 18.59
CA ARG A 97 -2.20 -22.50 18.01
C ARG A 97 -3.48 -22.32 18.82
N GLY A 98 -3.37 -22.39 20.18
CA GLY A 98 -4.47 -22.17 21.10
C GLY A 98 -5.12 -20.80 20.90
N VAL A 99 -4.31 -19.73 20.88
CA VAL A 99 -4.80 -18.36 20.62
C VAL A 99 -5.53 -18.25 19.28
N ARG A 100 -5.00 -18.87 18.22
CA ARG A 100 -5.65 -18.86 16.91
C ARG A 100 -7.00 -19.57 16.93
N ARG A 101 -7.10 -20.72 17.59
CA ARG A 101 -8.34 -21.51 17.70
C ARG A 101 -9.40 -20.80 18.55
N THR A 102 -8.99 -20.31 19.74
CA THR A 102 -9.91 -19.65 20.67
C THR A 102 -10.48 -18.38 20.10
N ARG A 103 -9.70 -17.60 19.35
CA ARG A 103 -10.17 -16.34 18.80
C ARG A 103 -10.90 -16.46 17.48
N ALA A 104 -10.67 -17.53 16.72
CA ALA A 104 -11.33 -17.87 15.43
C ALA A 104 -11.62 -16.68 14.49
N THR A 105 -10.92 -15.56 14.68
CA THR A 105 -11.17 -14.31 13.98
C THR A 105 -10.41 -14.31 12.67
N PRO A 106 -11.09 -14.28 11.52
CA PRO A 106 -10.43 -14.10 10.24
C PRO A 106 -9.56 -12.83 10.26
N PRO A 107 -8.38 -12.84 9.62
CA PRO A 107 -7.56 -11.65 9.52
C PRO A 107 -8.36 -10.51 8.93
N ALA A 108 -8.46 -9.37 9.63
CA ALA A 108 -9.08 -8.16 9.08
C ALA A 108 -8.27 -7.72 7.86
N ARG A 109 -8.88 -7.79 6.68
CA ARG A 109 -8.28 -7.38 5.42
C ARG A 109 -8.81 -6.02 5.02
N ARG A 110 -8.01 -5.32 4.23
CA ARG A 110 -8.42 -4.04 3.68
C ARG A 110 -9.51 -4.26 2.62
N THR A 111 -10.56 -3.47 2.71
CA THR A 111 -11.62 -3.44 1.69
C THR A 111 -11.02 -3.02 0.35
N PRO A 112 -11.32 -3.72 -0.75
CA PRO A 112 -10.87 -3.32 -2.07
C PRO A 112 -11.55 -2.01 -2.47
N LEU A 113 -10.81 -1.12 -3.15
CA LEU A 113 -11.36 0.02 -3.87
C LEU A 113 -11.53 -0.38 -5.34
N LEU A 114 -12.75 -0.55 -5.79
CA LEU A 114 -13.07 -0.93 -7.16
C LEU A 114 -13.01 0.28 -8.10
N THR A 115 -13.15 0.03 -9.40
CA THR A 115 -13.09 1.10 -10.41
C THR A 115 -14.14 2.18 -10.16
N ASP A 116 -15.35 1.81 -9.75
CA ASP A 116 -16.43 2.77 -9.48
C ASP A 116 -16.17 3.57 -8.21
N ASP A 117 -15.58 2.94 -7.18
CA ASP A 117 -15.15 3.66 -5.96
C ASP A 117 -14.10 4.72 -6.30
N ILE A 118 -13.11 4.36 -7.13
CA ILE A 118 -12.06 5.30 -7.56
C ILE A 118 -12.67 6.41 -8.42
N ARG A 119 -13.62 6.11 -9.30
CA ARG A 119 -14.35 7.11 -10.08
C ARG A 119 -15.08 8.11 -9.18
N ALA A 120 -15.79 7.62 -8.17
CA ALA A 120 -16.49 8.45 -7.19
C ALA A 120 -15.51 9.34 -6.40
N ILE A 121 -14.41 8.77 -5.90
CA ILE A 121 -13.40 9.52 -5.14
C ILE A 121 -12.75 10.60 -6.01
N VAL A 122 -12.31 10.26 -7.23
CA VAL A 122 -11.70 11.22 -8.16
C VAL A 122 -12.69 12.30 -8.56
N GLY A 123 -13.96 11.93 -8.82
CA GLY A 123 -15.02 12.89 -9.13
C GLY A 123 -15.25 13.88 -8.01
N ALA A 124 -15.36 13.41 -6.77
CA ALA A 124 -15.52 14.27 -5.59
C ALA A 124 -14.33 15.22 -5.38
N MET A 125 -13.09 14.72 -5.58
CA MET A 125 -11.89 15.55 -5.50
C MET A 125 -11.88 16.67 -6.56
N ARG A 126 -12.25 16.36 -7.80
CA ARG A 126 -12.31 17.36 -8.88
C ARG A 126 -13.40 18.40 -8.63
N ALA A 127 -14.58 17.96 -8.23
CA ALA A 127 -15.68 18.88 -7.87
C ALA A 127 -15.24 19.84 -6.76
N ALA A 128 -14.60 19.33 -5.71
CA ALA A 128 -14.06 20.17 -4.64
C ALA A 128 -12.94 21.11 -5.11
N ALA A 129 -12.10 20.69 -6.05
CA ALA A 129 -11.03 21.50 -6.59
C ALA A 129 -11.51 22.66 -7.49
N ILE A 130 -12.68 22.54 -8.13
CA ILE A 130 -13.27 23.62 -8.94
C ILE A 130 -13.63 24.83 -8.07
N THR A 131 -14.25 24.58 -6.92
CA THR A 131 -14.68 25.63 -5.97
C THR A 131 -13.64 25.93 -4.90
N GLY A 132 -12.62 25.07 -4.76
CA GLY A 132 -11.58 25.18 -3.75
C GLY A 132 -10.47 26.16 -4.11
N GLU A 133 -9.64 26.44 -3.11
CA GLU A 133 -8.43 27.23 -3.29
C GLU A 133 -7.36 26.45 -4.07
N TRP A 134 -6.33 27.16 -4.56
CA TRP A 134 -5.26 26.54 -5.36
C TRP A 134 -4.53 25.37 -4.66
N PRO A 135 -4.33 25.32 -3.32
CA PRO A 135 -3.77 24.15 -2.66
C PRO A 135 -4.59 22.86 -2.89
N ASP A 136 -5.93 22.99 -2.93
CA ASP A 136 -6.81 21.85 -3.16
C ASP A 136 -6.69 21.34 -4.60
N ARG A 137 -6.50 22.24 -5.55
CA ARG A 137 -6.25 21.90 -6.96
C ARG A 137 -4.93 21.16 -7.14
N VAL A 138 -3.85 21.61 -6.49
CA VAL A 138 -2.55 20.91 -6.48
C VAL A 138 -2.68 19.52 -5.86
N ALA A 139 -3.37 19.42 -4.72
CA ALA A 139 -3.57 18.15 -4.03
C ALA A 139 -4.44 17.18 -4.83
N GLU A 140 -5.46 17.66 -5.53
CA GLU A 140 -6.28 16.87 -6.45
C GLU A 140 -5.41 16.21 -7.53
N ARG A 141 -4.53 16.98 -8.22
CA ARG A 141 -3.66 16.46 -9.28
C ARG A 141 -2.79 15.30 -8.80
N ARG A 142 -2.13 15.48 -7.65
CA ARG A 142 -1.30 14.43 -7.05
C ARG A 142 -2.12 13.22 -6.63
N ASP A 143 -3.20 13.44 -5.89
CA ASP A 143 -3.97 12.36 -5.27
C ASP A 143 -4.70 11.53 -6.33
N SER A 144 -5.22 12.17 -7.41
CA SER A 144 -5.80 11.49 -8.58
C SER A 144 -4.77 10.62 -9.29
N ALA A 145 -3.58 11.16 -9.56
CA ALA A 145 -2.50 10.40 -10.18
C ALA A 145 -2.11 9.19 -9.31
N LEU A 146 -1.95 9.37 -8.00
CA LEU A 146 -1.60 8.31 -7.07
C LEU A 146 -2.66 7.20 -7.04
N LEU A 147 -3.94 7.55 -6.97
CA LEU A 147 -5.04 6.58 -6.94
C LEU A 147 -5.12 5.79 -8.24
N LEU A 148 -5.06 6.48 -9.39
CA LEU A 148 -5.22 5.85 -10.69
C LEU A 148 -4.00 5.01 -11.11
N LEU A 149 -2.78 5.48 -10.87
CA LEU A 149 -1.58 4.68 -11.10
C LEU A 149 -1.52 3.48 -10.15
N GLY A 150 -1.90 3.70 -8.88
CA GLY A 150 -1.91 2.67 -7.86
C GLY A 150 -2.90 1.54 -8.14
N LEU A 151 -4.11 1.88 -8.62
CA LEU A 151 -5.11 0.91 -9.03
C LEU A 151 -4.64 0.18 -10.31
N ALA A 152 -4.39 0.91 -11.39
CA ALA A 152 -4.06 0.32 -12.70
C ALA A 152 -2.76 -0.50 -12.68
N GLY A 153 -1.76 -0.05 -11.92
CA GLY A 153 -0.50 -0.76 -11.73
C GLY A 153 -0.53 -1.84 -10.65
N ALA A 154 -1.65 -2.00 -9.95
CA ALA A 154 -1.78 -2.91 -8.82
C ALA A 154 -0.64 -2.75 -7.79
N MET A 155 -0.17 -1.53 -7.59
CA MET A 155 1.06 -1.24 -6.85
C MET A 155 0.86 -1.36 -5.34
N ARG A 156 1.92 -1.82 -4.66
CA ARG A 156 1.96 -1.73 -3.19
C ARG A 156 2.20 -0.28 -2.77
N ARG A 157 1.71 0.08 -1.60
CA ARG A 157 1.91 1.40 -0.99
C ARG A 157 3.38 1.86 -1.00
N SER A 158 4.30 0.95 -0.69
CA SER A 158 5.74 1.22 -0.70
C SER A 158 6.31 1.37 -2.11
N GLU A 159 5.77 0.68 -3.09
CA GLU A 159 6.15 0.81 -4.49
C GLU A 159 5.74 2.19 -5.02
N LEU A 160 4.47 2.60 -4.77
CA LEU A 160 3.99 3.93 -5.13
C LEU A 160 4.80 5.07 -4.51
N SER A 161 5.07 4.99 -3.19
CA SER A 161 5.80 6.06 -2.50
C SER A 161 7.28 6.15 -2.89
N ALA A 162 7.83 5.10 -3.49
CA ALA A 162 9.22 5.04 -3.92
C ALA A 162 9.42 5.45 -5.39
N LEU A 163 8.34 5.64 -6.17
CA LEU A 163 8.46 6.04 -7.57
C LEU A 163 9.14 7.40 -7.71
N THR A 164 10.04 7.47 -8.68
CA THR A 164 10.66 8.71 -9.14
C THR A 164 10.12 9.11 -10.51
N THR A 165 10.40 10.31 -10.93
CA THR A 165 9.99 10.80 -12.26
C THR A 165 10.61 9.99 -13.40
N SER A 166 11.82 9.44 -13.21
CA SER A 166 12.50 8.59 -14.17
C SER A 166 11.98 7.15 -14.23
N ASP A 167 11.16 6.73 -13.25
CA ASP A 167 10.55 5.39 -13.27
C ASP A 167 9.34 5.27 -14.19
N VAL A 168 8.82 6.40 -14.69
CA VAL A 168 7.60 6.42 -15.50
C VAL A 168 7.91 7.02 -16.87
N VAL A 169 7.80 6.19 -17.89
CA VAL A 169 8.04 6.57 -19.28
C VAL A 169 6.72 6.47 -20.06
N ALA A 170 6.37 7.55 -20.75
CA ALA A 170 5.20 7.56 -21.64
C ALA A 170 5.56 6.91 -22.99
N HIS A 171 4.74 5.96 -23.43
CA HIS A 171 4.87 5.33 -24.73
C HIS A 171 3.73 5.75 -25.65
N ARG A 172 4.04 6.03 -26.91
CA ARG A 172 3.11 6.60 -27.88
C ARG A 172 1.83 5.77 -28.06
N SER A 173 1.95 4.45 -28.08
CA SER A 173 0.84 3.53 -28.38
C SER A 173 0.29 2.84 -27.14
N ASP A 174 1.12 2.56 -26.15
CA ASP A 174 0.80 1.61 -25.08
C ASP A 174 0.34 2.28 -23.78
N GLY A 175 0.70 3.56 -23.57
CA GLY A 175 0.40 4.30 -22.34
C GLY A 175 1.64 4.60 -21.52
N LEU A 176 1.70 4.14 -20.26
CA LEU A 176 2.87 4.34 -19.38
C LEU A 176 3.56 3.01 -19.10
N TYR A 177 4.89 3.02 -19.21
CA TYR A 177 5.75 1.99 -18.64
C TYR A 177 6.24 2.48 -17.28
N VAL A 178 5.94 1.72 -16.22
CA VAL A 178 6.32 2.07 -14.85
C VAL A 178 7.28 1.03 -14.31
N THR A 179 8.50 1.43 -14.04
CA THR A 179 9.56 0.58 -13.47
C THR A 179 9.46 0.56 -11.95
N ILE A 180 9.18 -0.60 -11.38
CA ILE A 180 9.18 -0.84 -9.94
C ILE A 180 10.54 -1.44 -9.58
N ARG A 181 11.48 -0.61 -9.12
CA ARG A 181 12.87 -0.99 -8.86
C ARG A 181 13.03 -2.00 -7.72
N ARG A 182 12.14 -1.95 -6.72
CA ARG A 182 12.16 -2.85 -5.55
C ARG A 182 10.76 -3.22 -5.12
N SER A 183 10.53 -4.50 -4.90
CA SER A 183 9.27 -5.02 -4.38
C SER A 183 9.53 -5.92 -3.17
N LYS A 184 8.56 -6.03 -2.26
CA LYS A 184 8.64 -6.92 -1.09
C LYS A 184 8.79 -8.40 -1.49
N ALA A 185 8.30 -8.78 -2.67
CA ALA A 185 8.38 -10.14 -3.19
C ALA A 185 9.67 -10.39 -3.98
N ASP A 186 10.35 -9.34 -4.43
CA ASP A 186 11.57 -9.38 -5.23
C ASP A 186 12.79 -9.36 -4.29
N ARG A 187 13.25 -10.57 -3.93
CA ARG A 187 14.37 -10.73 -3.00
C ARG A 187 15.72 -10.35 -3.63
N ASP A 188 15.82 -10.49 -4.92
CA ASP A 188 17.07 -10.31 -5.67
C ASP A 188 17.16 -8.93 -6.34
N ALA A 189 16.15 -8.08 -6.12
CA ALA A 189 16.07 -6.71 -6.61
C ALA A 189 16.19 -6.58 -8.16
N HIS A 190 15.63 -7.55 -8.89
CA HIS A 190 15.56 -7.51 -10.37
C HIS A 190 14.64 -6.39 -10.86
N GLY A 191 13.71 -5.93 -10.02
CA GLY A 191 12.69 -5.00 -10.41
C GLY A 191 11.64 -5.61 -11.36
N ARG A 192 10.66 -4.83 -11.74
CA ARG A 192 9.67 -5.19 -12.76
C ARG A 192 9.10 -3.96 -13.42
N THR A 193 8.71 -4.06 -14.67
CA THR A 193 7.96 -3.03 -15.37
C THR A 193 6.49 -3.43 -15.43
N VAL A 194 5.59 -2.49 -15.14
CA VAL A 194 4.16 -2.62 -15.36
C VAL A 194 3.72 -1.62 -16.42
N THR A 195 2.83 -2.04 -17.32
CA THR A 195 2.27 -1.18 -18.35
C THR A 195 0.88 -0.72 -17.94
N LEU A 196 0.64 0.59 -18.04
CA LEU A 196 -0.65 1.21 -17.77
C LEU A 196 -1.21 1.75 -19.09
N PRO A 197 -2.25 1.12 -19.66
CA PRO A 197 -2.79 1.52 -20.95
C PRO A 197 -3.51 2.87 -20.87
N TYR A 198 -3.72 3.49 -22.00
CA TYR A 198 -4.63 4.62 -22.12
C TYR A 198 -6.03 4.24 -21.65
N GLY A 199 -6.61 5.05 -20.77
CA GLY A 199 -7.96 4.82 -20.27
C GLY A 199 -9.02 5.18 -21.32
N ARG A 200 -10.21 4.61 -21.21
CA ARG A 200 -11.37 4.96 -22.05
C ARG A 200 -12.01 6.27 -21.61
N ASP A 201 -12.13 6.48 -20.31
CA ASP A 201 -12.70 7.70 -19.71
C ASP A 201 -11.57 8.62 -19.25
N PRO A 202 -11.51 9.88 -19.72
CA PRO A 202 -10.46 10.83 -19.35
C PRO A 202 -10.38 11.07 -17.84
N ARG A 203 -11.51 10.94 -17.13
CA ARG A 203 -11.58 11.15 -15.69
C ARG A 203 -10.87 10.05 -14.88
N THR A 204 -10.82 8.84 -15.44
CA THR A 204 -10.17 7.68 -14.79
C THR A 204 -8.97 7.16 -15.59
N CYS A 205 -8.53 7.88 -16.61
CA CYS A 205 -7.35 7.54 -17.39
C CYS A 205 -6.06 7.74 -16.55
N PRO A 206 -5.27 6.68 -16.29
CA PRO A 206 -4.05 6.80 -15.51
C PRO A 206 -3.00 7.66 -16.22
N VAL A 207 -2.96 7.63 -17.55
CA VAL A 207 -2.02 8.44 -18.36
C VAL A 207 -2.35 9.92 -18.26
N CYS A 208 -3.64 10.29 -18.35
CA CYS A 208 -4.08 11.67 -18.14
C CYS A 208 -3.76 12.17 -16.73
N ALA A 209 -4.01 11.35 -15.72
CA ALA A 209 -3.74 11.72 -14.33
C ALA A 209 -2.23 11.92 -14.07
N TYR A 210 -1.40 11.02 -14.59
CA TYR A 210 0.06 11.17 -14.55
C TYR A 210 0.51 12.46 -15.21
N ARG A 211 0.05 12.73 -16.44
CA ARG A 211 0.44 13.91 -17.20
C ARG A 211 0.09 15.20 -16.46
N ARG A 212 -1.15 15.34 -16.00
CA ARG A 212 -1.59 16.51 -15.24
C ARG A 212 -0.79 16.74 -13.95
N TRP A 213 -0.39 15.66 -13.29
CA TRP A 213 0.49 15.78 -12.12
C TRP A 213 1.92 16.18 -12.52
N ARG A 214 2.44 15.63 -13.62
CA ARG A 214 3.77 16.01 -14.14
C ARG A 214 3.83 17.47 -14.51
N GLU A 215 2.81 18.02 -15.16
CA GLU A 215 2.72 19.44 -15.49
C GLU A 215 2.83 20.32 -14.25
N VAL A 216 2.19 19.93 -13.13
CA VAL A 216 2.34 20.62 -11.84
C VAL A 216 3.76 20.51 -11.29
N LEU A 217 4.39 19.34 -11.37
CA LEU A 217 5.77 19.16 -10.91
C LEU A 217 6.76 19.99 -11.74
N ASP A 218 6.60 19.97 -13.05
CA ASP A 218 7.47 20.69 -13.97
C ASP A 218 7.32 22.21 -13.80
N ALA A 219 6.09 22.73 -13.66
CA ALA A 219 5.81 24.12 -13.36
C ALA A 219 6.39 24.53 -11.99
N TRP A 220 6.24 23.70 -10.96
CA TRP A 220 6.81 23.96 -9.64
C TRP A 220 8.34 24.01 -9.66
N ASP A 221 8.95 23.07 -10.35
CA ASP A 221 10.42 22.96 -10.43
C ASP A 221 11.04 24.08 -11.31
N ALA A 222 10.28 24.66 -12.25
CA ALA A 222 10.73 25.78 -13.07
C ALA A 222 10.61 27.13 -12.33
N ASP A 223 9.40 27.46 -11.82
CA ASP A 223 9.07 28.83 -11.39
C ASP A 223 8.23 28.86 -10.09
N GLY A 224 8.15 27.72 -9.40
CA GLY A 224 7.48 27.61 -8.11
C GLY A 224 5.97 27.83 -8.15
N GLY A 225 5.44 28.43 -7.07
CA GLY A 225 3.99 28.56 -6.88
C GLY A 225 3.29 29.46 -7.88
N ALA A 226 3.99 30.43 -8.48
CA ALA A 226 3.40 31.34 -9.48
C ALA A 226 3.04 30.59 -10.76
N ALA A 227 3.96 29.78 -11.29
CA ALA A 227 3.73 28.97 -12.48
C ALA A 227 2.63 27.92 -12.26
N VAL A 228 2.59 27.27 -11.08
CA VAL A 228 1.54 26.31 -10.75
C VAL A 228 0.17 26.98 -10.68
N ARG A 229 0.08 28.18 -10.11
CA ARG A 229 -1.20 28.93 -10.08
C ARG A 229 -1.68 29.28 -11.49
N ALA A 230 -0.79 29.79 -12.34
CA ALA A 230 -1.12 30.09 -13.73
C ALA A 230 -1.61 28.83 -14.47
N LEU A 231 -0.90 27.70 -14.34
CA LEU A 231 -1.29 26.41 -14.91
C LEU A 231 -2.68 25.96 -14.44
N LEU A 232 -2.99 26.09 -13.15
CA LEU A 232 -4.25 25.60 -12.57
C LEU A 232 -5.43 26.58 -12.75
N THR A 233 -5.18 27.80 -13.23
CA THR A 233 -6.23 28.78 -13.54
C THR A 233 -6.76 28.61 -14.96
N ASP A 234 -6.03 27.92 -15.85
CA ASP A 234 -6.50 27.62 -17.19
C ASP A 234 -7.70 26.66 -17.14
N GLU A 235 -8.86 27.11 -17.66
CA GLU A 235 -10.12 26.36 -17.67
C GLU A 235 -10.02 25.03 -18.47
N ARG A 236 -9.06 24.89 -19.39
CA ARG A 236 -8.79 23.64 -20.10
C ARG A 236 -8.32 22.50 -19.18
N ALA A 237 -8.03 22.82 -17.92
CA ALA A 237 -7.58 21.87 -16.91
C ALA A 237 -8.71 21.04 -16.27
N THR A 238 -9.98 21.15 -16.69
CA THR A 238 -11.14 20.51 -16.06
C THR A 238 -11.08 19.00 -15.96
N GLY A 239 -10.38 18.37 -16.87
CA GLY A 239 -10.19 16.92 -16.81
C GLY A 239 -11.25 16.10 -17.55
N ASP A 240 -12.16 16.73 -18.24
CA ASP A 240 -13.24 16.06 -18.99
C ASP A 240 -12.80 15.58 -20.38
N GLU A 241 -11.61 16.01 -20.83
CA GLU A 241 -11.01 15.58 -22.07
C GLU A 241 -9.69 14.85 -21.86
N HIS A 242 -9.35 13.97 -22.83
CA HIS A 242 -8.05 13.30 -22.83
C HIS A 242 -6.91 14.26 -23.14
N CYS A 243 -6.05 14.52 -22.17
CA CYS A 243 -4.79 15.24 -22.37
C CYS A 243 -3.61 14.31 -22.75
N CYS A 244 -3.78 13.00 -22.62
CA CYS A 244 -2.70 12.03 -22.74
C CYS A 244 -2.20 11.79 -24.18
N ARG A 245 -2.93 12.23 -25.21
CA ARG A 245 -2.57 12.04 -26.61
C ARG A 245 -1.75 13.21 -27.21
N GLY A 246 -1.46 14.23 -26.41
CA GLY A 246 -0.59 15.34 -26.80
C GLY A 246 0.89 15.00 -26.66
N VAL A 247 1.74 16.02 -26.78
CA VAL A 247 3.19 15.91 -26.60
C VAL A 247 3.48 15.28 -25.22
N ALA A 248 4.36 14.27 -25.19
CA ALA A 248 4.79 13.65 -23.92
C ALA A 248 5.38 14.73 -23.01
N PRO A 249 5.13 14.68 -21.68
CA PRO A 249 5.86 15.51 -20.74
C PRO A 249 7.36 15.30 -20.99
N GLY A 250 8.13 16.38 -21.04
CA GLY A 250 9.56 16.30 -21.27
C GLY A 250 10.21 15.27 -20.32
N GLU A 251 11.21 14.55 -20.81
CA GLU A 251 12.00 13.66 -19.99
C GLU A 251 12.68 14.51 -18.92
N GLY A 252 12.06 14.54 -17.74
CA GLY A 252 12.61 15.28 -16.61
C GLY A 252 13.94 14.67 -16.21
N SER A 253 15.02 15.41 -16.38
CA SER A 253 16.40 14.98 -16.19
C SER A 253 16.76 14.67 -14.72
N ALA A 254 15.92 15.00 -13.78
CA ALA A 254 16.22 14.82 -12.35
C ALA A 254 15.47 13.63 -11.78
N GLU A 255 16.19 12.71 -11.14
CA GLU A 255 15.66 11.60 -10.35
C GLU A 255 15.04 12.13 -9.05
N ARG A 256 13.83 12.71 -9.16
CA ARG A 256 13.08 13.26 -8.03
C ARG A 256 11.88 12.39 -7.70
N PRO A 257 11.41 12.37 -6.42
CA PRO A 257 10.19 11.63 -6.07
C PRO A 257 9.01 12.06 -6.94
N LEU A 258 8.28 11.09 -7.50
CA LEU A 258 7.08 11.36 -8.29
C LEU A 258 5.96 11.89 -7.40
N PHE A 259 5.69 11.23 -6.29
CA PHE A 259 4.67 11.68 -5.33
C PHE A 259 5.31 12.41 -4.17
N ARG A 260 5.33 13.74 -4.27
CA ARG A 260 5.92 14.63 -3.26
C ARG A 260 4.90 15.04 -2.21
N THR A 261 5.41 15.49 -1.07
CA THR A 261 4.60 16.16 -0.05
C THR A 261 4.05 17.48 -0.59
N ILE A 262 2.86 17.87 -0.13
CA ILE A 262 2.26 19.18 -0.40
C ILE A 262 1.98 19.82 0.95
N HIS A 263 2.47 21.05 1.13
CA HIS A 263 2.19 21.86 2.31
C HIS A 263 0.76 22.42 2.24
N ARG A 264 0.19 22.84 3.37
CA ARG A 264 -1.15 23.44 3.45
C ARG A 264 -1.31 24.69 2.57
N THR A 265 -0.20 25.36 2.23
CA THR A 265 -0.17 26.52 1.33
C THR A 265 -0.16 26.11 -0.15
N GLY A 266 -0.19 24.83 -0.47
CA GLY A 266 -0.06 24.32 -1.82
C GLY A 266 1.37 24.13 -2.31
N ALA A 267 2.38 24.54 -1.53
CA ALA A 267 3.78 24.38 -1.90
C ALA A 267 4.16 22.89 -2.02
N VAL A 268 4.80 22.52 -3.13
CA VAL A 268 5.26 21.16 -3.39
C VAL A 268 6.64 20.97 -2.76
N GLY A 269 6.73 20.06 -1.80
CA GLY A 269 7.99 19.74 -1.13
C GLY A 269 8.95 18.92 -2.00
N SER A 270 10.18 18.78 -1.55
CA SER A 270 11.20 17.94 -2.21
C SER A 270 11.12 16.46 -1.81
N GLY A 271 10.51 16.16 -0.66
CA GLY A 271 10.46 14.80 -0.09
C GLY A 271 9.33 13.94 -0.66
N ALA A 272 9.59 12.63 -0.74
CA ALA A 272 8.59 11.64 -1.11
C ALA A 272 7.48 11.53 -0.06
N LEU A 273 6.26 11.20 -0.49
CA LEU A 273 5.19 10.79 0.40
C LEU A 273 5.60 9.50 1.14
N SER A 274 5.38 9.49 2.45
CA SER A 274 5.51 8.26 3.22
C SER A 274 4.38 7.28 2.89
N GLY A 275 4.64 5.99 3.09
CA GLY A 275 3.56 5.01 2.96
C GLY A 275 2.39 5.28 3.95
N GLN A 276 2.65 5.90 5.10
CA GLN A 276 1.58 6.30 6.03
C GLN A 276 0.77 7.48 5.48
N SER A 277 1.43 8.45 4.83
CA SER A 277 0.74 9.56 4.18
C SER A 277 -0.17 9.09 3.04
N VAL A 278 0.27 8.09 2.25
CA VAL A 278 -0.58 7.45 1.24
C VAL A 278 -1.82 6.81 1.88
N HIS A 279 -1.64 6.07 2.99
CA HIS A 279 -2.76 5.47 3.71
C HIS A 279 -3.78 6.52 4.20
N SER A 280 -3.30 7.55 4.88
CA SER A 280 -4.15 8.62 5.42
C SER A 280 -4.84 9.43 4.31
N MET A 281 -4.17 9.64 3.18
CA MET A 281 -4.73 10.29 2.01
C MET A 281 -5.93 9.52 1.45
N ILE A 282 -5.78 8.20 1.24
CA ILE A 282 -6.88 7.35 0.74
C ILE A 282 -8.10 7.46 1.65
N GLN A 283 -7.92 7.34 2.96
CA GLN A 283 -9.02 7.44 3.93
C GLN A 283 -9.68 8.82 3.92
N ARG A 284 -8.87 9.89 3.86
CA ARG A 284 -9.39 11.27 3.79
C ARG A 284 -10.22 11.49 2.53
N ARG A 285 -9.72 11.04 1.36
CA ARG A 285 -10.42 11.23 0.08
C ARG A 285 -11.69 10.37 -0.03
N ALA A 286 -11.68 9.17 0.50
CA ALA A 286 -12.88 8.34 0.59
C ALA A 286 -13.95 8.99 1.49
N ARG A 287 -13.54 9.56 2.63
CA ARG A 287 -14.45 10.30 3.52
C ARG A 287 -15.05 11.52 2.82
N GLN A 288 -14.24 12.29 2.09
CA GLN A 288 -14.70 13.44 1.30
C GLN A 288 -15.69 13.04 0.19
N ALA A 289 -15.55 11.84 -0.34
CA ALA A 289 -16.47 11.26 -1.33
C ALA A 289 -17.73 10.64 -0.72
N GLY A 290 -17.97 10.78 0.58
CA GLY A 290 -19.18 10.30 1.26
C GLY A 290 -19.18 8.83 1.65
N PHE A 291 -18.04 8.16 1.66
CA PHE A 291 -17.98 6.77 2.12
C PHE A 291 -18.24 6.67 3.63
N ALA A 292 -19.03 5.66 4.04
CA ALA A 292 -19.35 5.39 5.43
C ALA A 292 -18.07 5.19 6.29
N ALA A 293 -18.11 5.63 7.55
CA ALA A 293 -16.97 5.63 8.44
C ALA A 293 -16.36 4.23 8.63
N GLU A 294 -17.18 3.21 8.68
CA GLU A 294 -16.79 1.80 8.83
C GLU A 294 -15.99 1.32 7.61
N VAL A 295 -16.44 1.71 6.41
CA VAL A 295 -15.75 1.40 5.14
C VAL A 295 -14.41 2.14 5.12
N VAL A 296 -14.39 3.44 5.44
CA VAL A 296 -13.17 4.26 5.48
C VAL A 296 -12.12 3.65 6.43
N ALA A 297 -12.53 3.17 7.60
CA ALA A 297 -11.64 2.52 8.55
C ALA A 297 -10.95 1.26 7.99
N MET A 298 -11.60 0.58 7.06
CA MET A 298 -11.08 -0.61 6.39
C MET A 298 -10.26 -0.29 5.13
N LEU A 299 -10.22 0.98 4.68
CA LEU A 299 -9.42 1.39 3.53
C LEU A 299 -7.96 1.68 3.90
N GLY A 300 -7.09 1.64 2.90
CA GLY A 300 -5.68 2.01 3.03
C GLY A 300 -4.88 1.70 1.78
N GLY A 301 -3.55 1.88 1.84
CA GLY A 301 -2.69 1.71 0.68
C GLY A 301 -2.68 0.32 0.03
N HIS A 302 -3.23 -0.70 0.70
CA HIS A 302 -3.41 -2.02 0.10
C HIS A 302 -4.75 -2.16 -0.64
N SER A 303 -5.70 -1.25 -0.40
CA SER A 303 -7.04 -1.27 -1.01
C SER A 303 -7.01 -1.08 -2.53
N LEU A 304 -6.05 -0.33 -3.05
CA LEU A 304 -5.86 -0.14 -4.50
C LEU A 304 -5.47 -1.47 -5.18
N ARG A 305 -4.47 -2.16 -4.63
CA ARG A 305 -4.04 -3.45 -5.16
C ARG A 305 -5.10 -4.54 -4.99
N ALA A 306 -5.78 -4.57 -3.85
CA ALA A 306 -6.91 -5.45 -3.61
C ALA A 306 -8.05 -5.17 -4.61
N GLY A 307 -8.32 -3.88 -4.88
CA GLY A 307 -9.32 -3.43 -5.85
C GLY A 307 -9.00 -3.90 -7.26
N PHE A 308 -7.74 -3.73 -7.70
CA PHE A 308 -7.31 -4.24 -9.01
C PHE A 308 -7.57 -5.75 -9.14
N VAL A 309 -7.08 -6.55 -8.17
CA VAL A 309 -7.25 -8.02 -8.23
C VAL A 309 -8.72 -8.40 -8.24
N THR A 310 -9.53 -7.80 -7.35
CA THR A 310 -10.96 -8.08 -7.26
C THR A 310 -11.70 -7.70 -8.55
N GLN A 311 -11.42 -6.51 -9.10
CA GLN A 311 -12.04 -6.04 -10.34
C GLN A 311 -11.63 -6.90 -11.53
N ALA A 312 -10.35 -7.27 -11.63
CA ALA A 312 -9.85 -8.12 -12.70
C ALA A 312 -10.49 -9.52 -12.68
N VAL A 313 -10.63 -10.12 -11.49
CA VAL A 313 -11.36 -11.39 -11.32
C VAL A 313 -12.83 -11.24 -11.75
N ARG A 314 -13.51 -10.19 -11.31
CA ARG A 314 -14.91 -9.92 -11.69
C ARG A 314 -15.09 -9.75 -13.19
N ASN A 315 -14.10 -9.20 -13.86
CA ASN A 315 -14.10 -9.00 -15.31
C ASN A 315 -13.57 -10.24 -16.09
N GLY A 316 -13.33 -11.37 -15.42
CA GLY A 316 -12.93 -12.63 -16.07
C GLY A 316 -11.45 -12.73 -16.46
N ALA A 317 -10.58 -11.86 -15.93
CA ALA A 317 -9.15 -11.98 -16.17
C ALA A 317 -8.58 -13.26 -15.55
N THR A 318 -7.66 -13.92 -16.27
CA THR A 318 -7.03 -15.15 -15.78
C THR A 318 -6.09 -14.86 -14.60
N THR A 319 -5.90 -15.86 -13.74
CA THR A 319 -4.94 -15.76 -12.62
C THR A 319 -3.55 -15.37 -13.10
N GLN A 320 -3.10 -15.95 -14.22
CA GLN A 320 -1.79 -15.64 -14.81
C GLN A 320 -1.66 -14.16 -15.21
N THR A 321 -2.67 -13.62 -15.89
CA THR A 321 -2.69 -12.20 -16.29
C THR A 321 -2.65 -11.28 -15.06
N ILE A 322 -3.41 -11.63 -14.02
CA ILE A 322 -3.42 -10.88 -12.76
C ILE A 322 -2.05 -10.94 -12.06
N MET A 323 -1.42 -12.13 -12.03
CA MET A 323 -0.10 -12.31 -11.42
C MET A 323 0.98 -11.53 -12.16
N THR A 324 0.95 -11.50 -13.50
CA THR A 324 1.88 -10.68 -14.31
C THR A 324 1.81 -9.21 -13.92
N GLN A 325 0.61 -8.62 -13.84
CA GLN A 325 0.44 -7.22 -13.46
C GLN A 325 0.79 -6.95 -12.00
N THR A 326 0.42 -7.86 -11.11
CA THR A 326 0.62 -7.65 -9.66
C THR A 326 2.00 -8.04 -9.17
N GLY A 327 2.72 -8.93 -9.87
CA GLY A 327 3.96 -9.55 -9.40
C GLY A 327 3.72 -10.45 -8.17
N HIS A 328 2.61 -11.19 -8.13
CA HIS A 328 2.41 -12.26 -7.16
C HIS A 328 3.18 -13.51 -7.59
N SER A 329 3.93 -14.10 -6.67
CA SER A 329 4.65 -15.36 -6.86
C SER A 329 3.81 -16.60 -6.49
N ASP A 330 2.63 -16.39 -5.87
CA ASP A 330 1.77 -17.48 -5.36
C ASP A 330 0.32 -17.22 -5.82
N GLU A 331 -0.25 -18.15 -6.57
CA GLU A 331 -1.63 -18.13 -7.05
C GLU A 331 -2.65 -18.09 -5.91
N ARG A 332 -2.32 -18.68 -4.76
CA ARG A 332 -3.18 -18.67 -3.56
C ARG A 332 -3.53 -17.25 -3.14
N MET A 333 -2.66 -16.28 -3.41
CA MET A 333 -2.94 -14.88 -3.11
C MET A 333 -4.06 -14.33 -3.99
N VAL A 334 -4.08 -14.65 -5.28
CA VAL A 334 -5.17 -14.24 -6.19
C VAL A 334 -6.47 -14.95 -5.82
N ALA A 335 -6.44 -16.27 -5.62
CA ALA A 335 -7.59 -17.07 -5.21
C ALA A 335 -8.23 -16.57 -3.91
N LEU A 336 -7.43 -16.03 -3.02
CA LEU A 336 -7.88 -15.49 -1.74
C LEU A 336 -8.71 -14.21 -1.91
N TYR A 337 -8.33 -13.31 -2.83
CA TYR A 337 -9.13 -12.13 -3.17
C TYR A 337 -10.42 -12.51 -3.90
N SER A 338 -10.35 -13.49 -4.80
CA SER A 338 -11.51 -14.04 -5.51
C SER A 338 -12.57 -14.53 -4.53
N ARG A 339 -12.21 -15.40 -3.59
CA ARG A 339 -13.16 -15.97 -2.61
C ARG A 339 -13.79 -14.92 -1.70
N GLN A 340 -13.08 -13.86 -1.35
CA GLN A 340 -13.57 -12.86 -0.37
C GLN A 340 -14.39 -11.74 -0.98
N HIS A 341 -14.09 -11.34 -2.22
CA HIS A 341 -14.64 -10.11 -2.80
C HIS A 341 -15.28 -10.31 -4.19
N ALA A 342 -15.19 -11.52 -4.74
CA ALA A 342 -15.79 -11.91 -6.01
C ALA A 342 -16.50 -13.27 -5.89
N GLY A 343 -17.16 -13.51 -4.77
CA GLY A 343 -17.74 -14.80 -4.41
C GLY A 343 -18.80 -15.36 -5.37
N LEU A 344 -19.35 -14.54 -6.27
CA LEU A 344 -20.27 -14.97 -7.32
C LEU A 344 -19.55 -15.41 -8.60
N VAL A 345 -18.28 -15.04 -8.78
CA VAL A 345 -17.51 -15.43 -9.97
C VAL A 345 -17.10 -16.89 -9.83
N GLY A 346 -17.57 -17.74 -10.75
CA GLY A 346 -17.32 -19.19 -10.72
C GLY A 346 -17.96 -19.89 -9.52
N ASN A 347 -19.00 -19.32 -8.93
CA ASN A 347 -19.74 -19.94 -7.83
C ASN A 347 -20.74 -20.95 -8.39
N ALA A 348 -20.64 -22.19 -7.93
CA ALA A 348 -21.52 -23.28 -8.35
C ALA A 348 -23.01 -23.01 -8.08
N VAL A 349 -23.34 -22.15 -7.10
CA VAL A 349 -24.73 -21.75 -6.82
C VAL A 349 -25.39 -21.08 -8.02
N THR A 350 -24.65 -20.35 -8.84
CA THR A 350 -25.17 -19.72 -10.07
C THR A 350 -25.62 -20.75 -11.12
N ALA A 351 -25.12 -21.99 -11.03
CA ALA A 351 -25.47 -23.09 -11.92
C ALA A 351 -26.68 -23.93 -11.39
N LEU A 352 -27.14 -23.66 -10.18
CA LEU A 352 -28.24 -24.41 -9.58
C LEU A 352 -29.63 -23.98 -10.08
N GLY A 353 -29.74 -22.86 -10.80
CA GLY A 353 -30.98 -22.34 -11.31
C GLY A 353 -31.92 -21.78 -10.22
N LEU A 354 -31.35 -21.38 -9.05
CA LEU A 354 -32.11 -20.78 -7.93
C LEU A 354 -32.37 -19.29 -8.20
#